data_9a81a2f0e75681c3851d4d3ac32377ee
#
_entry.id   9a81a2f0e75681c3851d4d3ac32377ee
#
_cell.length_a   1.000
_cell.length_b   1.000
_cell.length_c   1.000
_cell.angle_alpha   90.00
_cell.angle_beta   90.00
_cell.angle_gamma   90.00
#
_symmetry.space_group_name_H-M   'P 1'
#
loop_
_entity.id
_entity.type
_entity.pdbx_description
1 polymer ?
#
loop_
_entity_poly.entity_id
_entity_poly.type
_entity_poly.pdbx_seq_one_letter_code
_entity_poly.pdbx_strand_id
1 'polypeptide(L)'
;MSQSFRVLLVEDDDSLRCCLGEFLAAQGWEVGATAFATEALTMARQQRYDFSLLDFHLPGMTGLELFQQLVSLRPLPAILMSGLANAEEAAAAQHAGFFTFLRKPLDLARLRQSIQLLIQSHFGGPLIPLRLHQQHCLPPLPPKPPFPPTRPNR
;
A
#
# COMPACT_ATOMS: atom_id res chain seq x y z
N MET A 1 -10.47 11.66 21.11
CA MET A 1 -9.27 12.13 20.39
C MET A 1 -9.01 11.21 19.22
N SER A 2 -8.94 11.75 18.03
CA SER A 2 -8.54 10.98 16.84
C SER A 2 -7.04 10.70 16.91
N GLN A 3 -6.64 9.43 16.79
CA GLN A 3 -5.23 9.08 16.65
C GLN A 3 -4.71 9.64 15.32
N SER A 4 -3.61 10.38 15.37
CA SER A 4 -2.92 10.83 14.17
C SER A 4 -1.77 9.88 13.89
N PHE A 5 -1.68 9.41 12.65
CA PHE A 5 -0.59 8.55 12.18
C PHE A 5 0.26 9.28 11.16
N ARG A 6 1.50 8.87 11.06
CA ARG A 6 2.40 9.29 9.99
C ARG A 6 2.65 8.11 9.06
N VAL A 7 2.27 8.28 7.80
CA VAL A 7 2.27 7.21 6.80
C VAL A 7 3.30 7.47 5.71
N LEU A 8 4.12 6.48 5.42
CA LEU A 8 5.03 6.50 4.28
C LEU A 8 4.35 5.85 3.08
N LEU A 9 4.19 6.61 1.99
CA LEU A 9 3.57 6.14 0.76
C LEU A 9 4.61 6.16 -0.36
N VAL A 10 4.90 5.00 -0.94
CA VAL A 10 5.86 4.86 -2.03
C VAL A 10 5.15 4.21 -3.22
N GLU A 11 4.90 5.00 -4.25
CA GLU A 11 4.17 4.63 -5.46
C GLU A 11 4.68 5.45 -6.64
N ASP A 12 5.09 4.80 -7.72
CA ASP A 12 5.64 5.48 -8.89
C ASP A 12 4.58 6.06 -9.83
N ASP A 13 3.36 5.55 -9.83
CA ASP A 13 2.24 6.13 -10.57
C ASP A 13 1.76 7.42 -9.90
N ASP A 14 1.88 8.54 -10.60
CA ASP A 14 1.55 9.87 -10.07
C ASP A 14 0.08 9.99 -9.68
N SER A 15 -0.83 9.48 -10.51
CA SER A 15 -2.27 9.56 -10.25
C SER A 15 -2.67 8.72 -9.04
N LEU A 16 -2.16 7.50 -8.95
CA LEU A 16 -2.44 6.63 -7.81
C LEU A 16 -1.82 7.17 -6.53
N ARG A 17 -0.59 7.66 -6.59
CA ARG A 17 0.08 8.28 -5.43
C ARG A 17 -0.70 9.50 -4.92
N CYS A 18 -1.16 10.36 -5.81
CA CYS A 18 -2.00 11.51 -5.45
C CYS A 18 -3.31 11.07 -4.79
N CYS A 19 -4.00 10.11 -5.38
CA CYS A 19 -5.27 9.58 -4.87
C CYS A 19 -5.10 8.97 -3.47
N LEU A 20 -4.10 8.12 -3.29
CA LEU A 20 -3.81 7.49 -2.00
C LEU A 20 -3.39 8.52 -0.95
N GLY A 21 -2.59 9.50 -1.34
CA GLY A 21 -2.17 10.60 -0.46
C GLY A 21 -3.36 11.41 0.04
N GLU A 22 -4.30 11.75 -0.84
CA GLU A 22 -5.54 12.44 -0.47
C GLU A 22 -6.42 11.59 0.47
N PHE A 23 -6.56 10.31 0.16
CA PHE A 23 -7.30 9.38 1.01
C PHE A 23 -6.74 9.32 2.43
N LEU A 24 -5.43 9.18 2.56
CA LEU A 24 -4.75 9.13 3.85
C LEU A 24 -4.82 10.48 4.60
N ALA A 25 -4.60 11.58 3.89
CA ALA A 25 -4.68 12.93 4.47
C ALA A 25 -6.09 13.26 4.96
N ALA A 26 -7.13 12.76 4.29
CA ALA A 26 -8.52 12.95 4.70
C ALA A 26 -8.85 12.29 6.05
N GLN A 27 -8.03 11.36 6.51
CA GLN A 27 -8.14 10.75 7.84
C GLN A 27 -7.57 11.64 8.95
N GLY A 28 -6.91 12.75 8.60
CA GLY A 28 -6.19 13.60 9.52
C GLY A 28 -4.75 13.15 9.78
N TRP A 29 -4.21 12.29 8.92
CA TRP A 29 -2.85 11.74 9.06
C TRP A 29 -1.83 12.53 8.25
N GLU A 30 -0.58 12.52 8.72
CA GLU A 30 0.55 13.04 7.98
C GLU A 30 1.00 12.01 6.95
N VAL A 31 1.20 12.45 5.70
CA VAL A 31 1.61 11.57 4.60
C VAL A 31 2.94 12.04 4.03
N GLY A 32 3.94 11.17 4.09
CA GLY A 32 5.17 11.32 3.32
C GLY A 32 5.05 10.46 2.06
N ALA A 33 4.88 11.12 0.90
CA ALA A 33 4.70 10.42 -0.36
C ALA A 33 5.88 10.65 -1.29
N THR A 34 6.32 9.59 -1.95
CA THR A 34 7.39 9.64 -2.95
C THR A 34 7.21 8.58 -4.02
N ALA A 35 7.78 8.82 -5.19
CA ALA A 35 7.87 7.85 -6.29
C ALA A 35 9.10 6.95 -6.20
N PHE A 36 10.09 7.29 -5.36
CA PHE A 36 11.42 6.68 -5.36
C PHE A 36 11.77 6.02 -4.05
N ALA A 37 12.26 4.77 -4.14
CA ALA A 37 12.69 4.00 -2.97
C ALA A 37 13.84 4.66 -2.21
N THR A 38 14.80 5.24 -2.92
CA THR A 38 15.95 5.94 -2.30
C THR A 38 15.51 7.17 -1.51
N GLU A 39 14.55 7.92 -2.01
CA GLU A 39 13.96 9.04 -1.28
C GLU A 39 13.18 8.58 -0.05
N ALA A 40 12.44 7.48 -0.17
CA ALA A 40 11.72 6.89 0.95
C ALA A 40 12.66 6.50 2.10
N LEU A 41 13.82 5.94 1.78
CA LEU A 41 14.85 5.61 2.78
C LEU A 41 15.39 6.86 3.47
N THR A 42 15.64 7.92 2.71
CA THR A 42 16.08 9.22 3.27
C THR A 42 15.02 9.78 4.21
N MET A 43 13.76 9.77 3.79
CA MET A 43 12.63 10.23 4.62
C MET A 43 12.51 9.41 5.91
N ALA A 44 12.65 8.09 5.82
CA ALA A 44 12.57 7.20 6.98
C ALA A 44 13.72 7.36 7.97
N ARG A 45 14.89 7.83 7.51
CA ARG A 45 16.01 8.20 8.40
C ARG A 45 15.77 9.51 9.12
N GLN A 46 15.08 10.44 8.49
CA GLN A 46 14.84 11.78 9.02
C GLN A 46 13.71 11.83 10.04
N GLN A 47 12.70 10.97 9.88
CA GLN A 47 11.55 10.95 10.77
C GLN A 47 10.93 9.54 10.88
N ARG A 48 10.17 9.32 11.93
CA ARG A 48 9.45 8.06 12.15
C ARG A 48 8.14 8.04 11.39
N TYR A 49 7.84 6.89 10.81
CA TYR A 49 6.54 6.56 10.24
C TYR A 49 5.89 5.45 11.07
N ASP A 50 4.57 5.46 11.15
CA ASP A 50 3.82 4.47 11.91
C ASP A 50 3.52 3.22 11.08
N PHE A 51 3.23 3.40 9.80
CA PHE A 51 3.11 2.31 8.83
C PHE A 51 3.38 2.82 7.42
N SER A 52 3.43 1.90 6.47
CA SER A 52 3.76 2.23 5.08
C SER A 52 2.87 1.50 4.08
N LEU A 53 2.68 2.15 2.92
CA LEU A 53 2.11 1.56 1.72
C LEU A 53 3.20 1.57 0.64
N LEU A 54 3.58 0.40 0.17
CA LEU A 54 4.70 0.23 -0.76
C LEU A 54 4.24 -0.44 -2.05
N ASP A 55 4.57 0.15 -3.19
CA ASP A 55 4.43 -0.51 -4.48
C ASP A 55 5.53 -1.57 -4.64
N PHE A 56 5.17 -2.73 -5.20
CA PHE A 56 6.14 -3.79 -5.50
C PHE A 56 7.14 -3.35 -6.57
N HIS A 57 6.65 -2.72 -7.64
CA HIS A 57 7.45 -2.32 -8.79
C HIS A 57 7.82 -0.84 -8.71
N LEU A 58 9.00 -0.56 -8.20
CA LEU A 58 9.56 0.78 -8.12
C LEU A 58 10.77 0.91 -9.05
N PRO A 59 11.10 2.13 -9.52
CA PRO A 59 12.33 2.34 -10.29
C PRO A 59 13.58 1.95 -9.48
N GLY A 60 14.39 1.06 -10.04
CA GLY A 60 15.70 0.69 -9.49
C GLY A 60 15.70 -0.26 -8.29
N MET A 61 14.56 -0.51 -7.66
CA MET A 61 14.44 -1.35 -6.48
C MET A 61 13.02 -1.91 -6.36
N THR A 62 12.86 -3.15 -5.93
CA THR A 62 11.53 -3.68 -5.64
C THR A 62 11.02 -3.19 -4.28
N GLY A 63 9.69 -3.21 -4.11
CA GLY A 63 9.08 -2.91 -2.81
C GLY A 63 9.53 -3.87 -1.71
N LEU A 64 9.87 -5.12 -2.04
CA LEU A 64 10.44 -6.09 -1.10
C LEU A 64 11.82 -5.66 -0.60
N GLU A 65 12.69 -5.26 -1.50
CA GLU A 65 14.03 -4.76 -1.17
C GLU A 65 13.95 -3.49 -0.34
N LEU A 66 13.07 -2.58 -0.72
CA LEU A 66 12.81 -1.36 0.06
C LEU A 66 12.33 -1.69 1.47
N PHE A 67 11.38 -2.60 1.60
CA PHE A 67 10.85 -3.01 2.90
C PHE A 67 11.93 -3.59 3.81
N GLN A 68 12.79 -4.45 3.29
CA GLN A 68 13.91 -5.02 4.04
C GLN A 68 14.84 -3.93 4.58
N GLN A 69 15.12 -2.92 3.79
CA GLN A 69 15.96 -1.79 4.21
C GLN A 69 15.24 -0.90 5.22
N LEU A 70 13.94 -0.65 5.04
CA LEU A 70 13.16 0.14 5.99
C LEU A 70 13.08 -0.52 7.37
N VAL A 71 12.79 -1.82 7.44
CA VAL A 71 12.69 -2.52 8.72
C VAL A 71 14.05 -2.69 9.40
N SER A 72 15.15 -2.65 8.66
CA SER A 72 16.49 -2.64 9.25
C SER A 72 16.79 -1.32 10.00
N LEU A 73 16.12 -0.24 9.63
CA LEU A 73 16.21 1.04 10.34
C LEU A 73 15.35 1.03 11.62
N ARG A 74 14.10 0.62 11.49
CA ARG A 74 13.12 0.53 12.59
C ARG A 74 11.99 -0.42 12.18
N PRO A 75 11.33 -1.10 13.13
CA PRO A 75 10.11 -1.84 12.84
C PRO A 75 9.09 -0.92 12.18
N LEU A 76 8.55 -1.35 11.04
CA LEU A 76 7.59 -0.57 10.26
C LEU A 76 6.59 -1.52 9.61
N PRO A 77 5.34 -1.57 10.10
CA PRO A 77 4.29 -2.33 9.42
C PRO A 77 4.06 -1.81 8.00
N ALA A 78 3.88 -2.71 7.06
CA ALA A 78 3.71 -2.34 5.66
C ALA A 78 2.63 -3.14 4.95
N ILE A 79 1.95 -2.47 4.06
CA ILE A 79 1.03 -3.06 3.07
C ILE A 79 1.72 -2.96 1.71
N LEU A 80 1.84 -4.10 1.03
CA LEU A 80 2.42 -4.16 -0.31
C LEU A 80 1.30 -4.10 -1.36
N MET A 81 1.53 -3.33 -2.42
CA MET A 81 0.61 -3.20 -3.55
C MET A 81 1.30 -3.67 -4.82
N SER A 82 0.62 -4.46 -5.66
CA SER A 82 1.20 -4.91 -6.93
C SER A 82 0.16 -5.13 -8.01
N GLY A 83 0.50 -4.73 -9.24
CA GLY A 83 -0.31 -4.98 -10.44
C GLY A 83 -0.11 -6.36 -11.06
N LEU A 84 1.04 -6.99 -10.80
CA LEU A 84 1.40 -8.31 -11.34
C LEU A 84 1.16 -9.45 -10.35
N ALA A 85 0.26 -9.29 -9.41
CA ALA A 85 0.00 -10.19 -8.31
C ALA A 85 -0.10 -11.66 -8.74
N ASN A 86 1.02 -12.36 -8.73
CA ASN A 86 1.10 -13.81 -8.88
C ASN A 86 1.33 -14.49 -7.52
N ALA A 87 1.21 -15.81 -7.49
CA ALA A 87 1.38 -16.58 -6.26
C ALA A 87 2.80 -16.44 -5.67
N GLU A 88 3.81 -16.27 -6.50
CA GLU A 88 5.21 -16.11 -6.07
C GLU A 88 5.42 -14.77 -5.35
N GLU A 89 4.89 -13.68 -5.90
CA GLU A 89 4.96 -12.36 -5.28
C GLU A 89 4.21 -12.32 -3.94
N ALA A 90 3.02 -12.90 -3.89
CA ALA A 90 2.22 -12.98 -2.67
C ALA A 90 2.94 -13.80 -1.58
N ALA A 91 3.52 -14.94 -1.94
CA ALA A 91 4.31 -15.76 -1.02
C ALA A 91 5.56 -15.04 -0.54
N ALA A 92 6.27 -14.34 -1.43
CA ALA A 92 7.44 -13.54 -1.08
C ALA A 92 7.10 -12.39 -0.13
N ALA A 93 5.97 -11.72 -0.35
CA ALA A 93 5.48 -10.66 0.53
C ALA A 93 5.17 -11.19 1.94
N GLN A 94 4.47 -12.32 2.01
CA GLN A 94 4.14 -12.96 3.28
C GLN A 94 5.42 -13.39 4.03
N HIS A 95 6.35 -13.99 3.33
CA HIS A 95 7.64 -14.44 3.90
C HIS A 95 8.50 -13.25 4.38
N ALA A 96 8.47 -12.14 3.67
CA ALA A 96 9.19 -10.93 4.05
C ALA A 96 8.63 -10.21 5.28
N GLY A 97 7.39 -10.52 5.67
CA GLY A 97 6.76 -9.96 6.86
C GLY A 97 5.83 -8.77 6.61
N PHE A 98 5.37 -8.56 5.38
CA PHE A 98 4.32 -7.59 5.10
C PHE A 98 3.04 -7.96 5.86
N PHE A 99 2.34 -6.94 6.32
CA PHE A 99 1.06 -7.13 7.00
C PHE A 99 0.01 -7.75 6.07
N THR A 100 -0.10 -7.21 4.87
CA THR A 100 -0.94 -7.76 3.81
C THR A 100 -0.45 -7.33 2.42
N PHE A 101 -1.03 -7.96 1.41
CA PHE A 101 -0.74 -7.73 0.00
C PHE A 101 -2.03 -7.38 -0.73
N LEU A 102 -2.03 -6.29 -1.46
CA LEU A 102 -3.17 -5.82 -2.23
C LEU A 102 -2.88 -5.81 -3.72
N ARG A 103 -3.80 -6.36 -4.50
CA ARG A 103 -3.72 -6.33 -5.96
C ARG A 103 -4.15 -4.98 -6.50
N LYS A 104 -3.43 -4.51 -7.51
CA LYS A 104 -3.90 -3.40 -8.36
C LYS A 104 -4.78 -3.96 -9.49
N PRO A 105 -5.81 -3.26 -9.91
CA PRO A 105 -6.26 -1.97 -9.43
C PRO A 105 -6.81 -2.07 -8.00
N LEU A 106 -6.48 -1.08 -7.16
CA LEU A 106 -6.84 -1.10 -5.75
C LEU A 106 -8.35 -0.88 -5.55
N ASP A 107 -8.93 -1.73 -4.71
CA ASP A 107 -10.25 -1.52 -4.15
C ASP A 107 -10.10 -0.70 -2.86
N LEU A 108 -10.64 0.52 -2.83
CA LEU A 108 -10.54 1.40 -1.66
C LEU A 108 -11.19 0.80 -0.41
N ALA A 109 -12.24 0.01 -0.56
CA ALA A 109 -12.86 -0.67 0.56
C ALA A 109 -11.92 -1.70 1.18
N ARG A 110 -11.21 -2.47 0.36
CA ARG A 110 -10.18 -3.42 0.82
C ARG A 110 -8.99 -2.71 1.44
N LEU A 111 -8.51 -1.65 0.81
CA LEU A 111 -7.42 -0.84 1.36
C LEU A 111 -7.79 -0.30 2.74
N ARG A 112 -8.98 0.29 2.87
CA ARG A 112 -9.51 0.80 4.13
C ARG A 112 -9.55 -0.30 5.19
N GLN A 113 -10.12 -1.45 4.87
CA GLN A 113 -10.19 -2.59 5.78
C GLN A 113 -8.80 -3.06 6.21
N SER A 114 -7.87 -3.17 5.27
CA SER A 114 -6.50 -3.58 5.55
C SER A 114 -5.78 -2.60 6.47
N ILE A 115 -5.96 -1.31 6.25
CA ILE A 115 -5.38 -0.27 7.12
C ILE A 115 -6.00 -0.33 8.53
N GLN A 116 -7.32 -0.49 8.63
CA GLN A 116 -7.98 -0.63 9.93
C GLN A 116 -7.46 -1.83 10.71
N LEU A 117 -7.31 -2.98 10.06
CA LEU A 117 -6.77 -4.19 10.69
C LEU A 117 -5.31 -4.01 11.10
N LEU A 118 -4.50 -3.34 10.27
CA LEU A 118 -3.11 -3.02 10.60
C LEU A 118 -3.04 -2.14 11.84
N ILE A 119 -3.81 -1.07 11.89
CA ILE A 119 -3.85 -0.16 13.04
C ILE A 119 -4.29 -0.89 14.30
N GLN A 120 -5.35 -1.67 14.22
CA GLN A 120 -5.84 -2.45 15.36
C GLN A 120 -4.80 -3.45 15.86
N SER A 121 -4.13 -4.14 14.94
CA SER A 121 -3.14 -5.16 15.25
C SER A 121 -1.86 -4.60 15.89
N HIS A 122 -1.40 -3.44 15.43
CA HIS A 122 -0.12 -2.86 15.84
C HIS A 122 -0.22 -1.75 16.89
N PHE A 123 -1.35 -1.03 16.92
CA PHE A 123 -1.53 0.13 17.79
C PHE A 123 -2.66 -0.04 18.80
N GLY A 124 -3.50 -1.06 18.59
CA GLY A 124 -4.65 -1.32 19.48
C GLY A 124 -5.75 -0.27 19.34
N GLY A 125 -6.74 -0.33 20.21
CA GLY A 125 -7.85 0.60 20.24
C GLY A 125 -9.09 0.11 19.47
N PRO A 126 -10.22 0.87 19.53
CA PRO A 126 -11.42 0.54 18.79
C PRO A 126 -11.21 0.71 17.29
N LEU A 127 -11.98 -0.03 16.50
CA LEU A 127 -12.02 0.17 15.04
C LEU A 127 -12.40 1.62 14.74
N ILE A 128 -11.48 2.35 14.12
CA ILE A 128 -11.71 3.72 13.69
C ILE A 128 -12.40 3.66 12.33
N PRO A 129 -13.62 4.20 12.17
CA PRO A 129 -14.23 4.26 10.86
C PRO A 129 -13.44 5.24 9.98
N LEU A 130 -12.71 4.71 9.01
CA LEU A 130 -12.01 5.53 8.04
C LEU A 130 -13.01 6.17 7.08
N ARG A 131 -12.84 7.45 6.85
CA ARG A 131 -13.70 8.19 5.92
C ARG A 131 -13.42 7.77 4.49
N LEU A 132 -14.47 7.42 3.76
CA LEU A 132 -14.40 7.28 2.31
C LEU A 132 -14.34 8.68 1.71
N HIS A 133 -13.22 9.01 1.10
CA HIS A 133 -13.18 10.19 0.25
C HIS A 133 -13.97 9.90 -1.03
N GLN A 134 -14.73 10.89 -1.49
CA GLN A 134 -15.60 10.72 -2.64
C GLN A 134 -14.84 10.20 -3.87
N GLN A 135 -15.47 9.29 -4.57
CA GLN A 135 -14.98 8.37 -5.60
C GLN A 135 -14.33 8.96 -6.85
N HIS A 136 -13.75 10.15 -6.81
CA HIS A 136 -13.26 10.80 -8.03
C HIS A 136 -11.83 10.49 -8.44
N CYS A 137 -11.06 9.81 -7.61
CA CYS A 137 -9.63 9.64 -7.85
C CYS A 137 -9.21 8.31 -8.44
N LEU A 138 -9.99 7.24 -8.29
CA LEU A 138 -9.65 5.97 -8.91
C LEU A 138 -10.29 5.88 -10.30
N PRO A 139 -9.50 5.57 -11.34
CA PRO A 139 -10.07 5.28 -12.63
C PRO A 139 -11.04 4.09 -12.51
N PRO A 140 -12.12 4.06 -13.30
CA PRO A 140 -13.01 2.91 -13.33
C PRO A 140 -12.20 1.65 -13.62
N LEU A 141 -12.54 0.56 -12.91
CA LEU A 141 -11.94 -0.73 -13.17
C LEU A 141 -12.05 -1.05 -14.65
N PRO A 142 -10.97 -1.46 -15.32
CA PRO A 142 -11.09 -1.95 -16.69
C PRO A 142 -12.08 -3.10 -16.72
N PRO A 143 -12.90 -3.22 -17.79
CA PRO A 143 -13.80 -4.34 -17.92
C PRO A 143 -13.01 -5.64 -17.80
N LYS A 144 -13.57 -6.60 -17.05
CA LYS A 144 -12.96 -7.93 -16.97
C LYS A 144 -12.71 -8.42 -18.39
N PRO A 145 -11.50 -8.90 -18.72
CA PRO A 145 -11.27 -9.51 -20.01
C PRO A 145 -12.28 -10.63 -20.23
N PRO A 146 -12.82 -10.77 -21.45
CA PRO A 146 -13.66 -11.91 -21.76
C PRO A 146 -12.90 -13.19 -21.42
N PHE A 147 -13.59 -14.16 -20.88
CA PHE A 147 -13.03 -15.47 -20.55
C PHE A 147 -12.09 -15.94 -21.69
N PRO A 148 -10.91 -16.49 -21.39
CA PRO A 148 -10.07 -17.04 -22.42
C PRO A 148 -10.88 -18.08 -23.21
N PRO A 149 -10.77 -18.12 -24.54
CA PRO A 149 -11.47 -19.09 -25.33
C PRO A 149 -11.14 -20.49 -24.80
N THR A 150 -12.16 -21.27 -24.50
CA THR A 150 -12.01 -22.67 -24.16
C THR A 150 -11.24 -23.34 -25.29
N ARG A 151 -10.08 -23.90 -24.99
CA ARG A 151 -9.35 -24.73 -25.98
C ARG A 151 -10.26 -25.86 -26.41
N PRO A 152 -10.47 -26.07 -27.72
CA PRO A 152 -11.18 -27.24 -28.15
C PRO A 152 -10.40 -28.47 -27.69
N ASN A 153 -11.08 -29.38 -27.00
CA ASN A 153 -10.55 -30.71 -26.69
C ASN A 153 -10.15 -31.39 -28.01
N ARG A 154 -8.92 -31.73 -28.13
CA ARG A 154 -8.50 -32.73 -29.10
C ARG A 154 -8.70 -34.12 -28.53
#